data_39ab5e77653fb9c4ef062c5947c7ea14
#
_entry.id   39ab5e77653fb9c4ef062c5947c7ea14
#
_cell.length_a   1.000
_cell.length_b   1.000
_cell.length_c   1.000
_cell.angle_alpha   90.00
_cell.angle_beta   90.00
_cell.angle_gamma   90.00
#
_symmetry.space_group_name_H-M   'P 1'
#
loop_
_entity.id
_entity.type
_entity.pdbx_description
1 polymer ?
#
loop_
_entity_poly.entity_id
_entity_poly.type
_entity_poly.pdbx_seq_one_letter_code
_entity_poly.pdbx_strand_id
1 'polypeptide(L)'
;MELFTKQNVKPLEIELQRLVAEKYQFSPQILSVEGETVIMEKINGNSLFELYGDNPQHVPGWIWDEIHRILAILYEREGIEYVDITSFNFMVNLDSKRVHIIDFGHAFYTIAGKDERPSNWFLKEALNGAKEFNPDFK
;
A
#
# COMPACT_ATOMS: atom_id res chain seq x y z
N MET A 1 -8.23 9.63 -19.22
CA MET A 1 -7.53 9.00 -18.09
C MET A 1 -6.12 9.58 -17.98
N GLU A 2 -5.77 10.08 -16.81
CA GLU A 2 -4.40 10.51 -16.58
C GLU A 2 -3.50 9.31 -16.30
N LEU A 3 -2.28 9.39 -16.77
CA LEU A 3 -1.30 8.32 -16.62
C LEU A 3 -0.14 8.79 -15.75
N PHE A 4 0.47 7.84 -15.07
CA PHE A 4 1.68 8.05 -14.28
C PHE A 4 2.75 7.07 -14.74
N THR A 5 3.97 7.59 -14.97
CA THR A 5 5.12 6.77 -15.36
C THR A 5 6.10 6.69 -14.20
N LYS A 6 6.46 5.47 -13.82
CA LYS A 6 7.43 5.21 -12.76
C LYS A 6 8.59 4.43 -13.33
N GLN A 7 9.82 4.83 -12.99
CA GLN A 7 11.05 4.19 -13.43
C GLN A 7 11.71 3.41 -12.30
N ASN A 8 12.60 2.51 -12.64
CA ASN A 8 13.38 1.70 -11.70
C ASN A 8 12.49 0.80 -10.83
N VAL A 9 11.41 0.29 -11.42
CA VAL A 9 10.48 -0.61 -10.74
C VAL A 9 10.97 -2.05 -10.91
N LYS A 10 11.18 -2.74 -9.79
CA LYS A 10 11.70 -4.11 -9.81
C LYS A 10 10.61 -5.12 -10.16
N PRO A 11 10.99 -6.33 -10.68
CA PRO A 11 10.01 -7.34 -11.07
C PRO A 11 9.02 -7.72 -9.97
N LEU A 12 9.48 -7.90 -8.73
CA LEU A 12 8.60 -8.24 -7.62
C LEU A 12 7.60 -7.13 -7.32
N GLU A 13 8.04 -5.88 -7.36
CA GLU A 13 7.15 -4.74 -7.16
C GLU A 13 6.04 -4.72 -8.22
N ILE A 14 6.40 -4.98 -9.48
CA ILE A 14 5.43 -5.05 -10.59
C ILE A 14 4.44 -6.18 -10.35
N GLU A 15 4.92 -7.36 -9.98
CA GLU A 15 4.08 -8.52 -9.71
C GLU A 15 3.08 -8.24 -8.59
N LEU A 16 3.55 -7.69 -7.47
CA LEU A 16 2.69 -7.40 -6.31
C LEU A 16 1.66 -6.33 -6.64
N GLN A 17 2.06 -5.24 -7.28
CA GLN A 17 1.13 -4.20 -7.65
C GLN A 17 0.07 -4.73 -8.63
N ARG A 18 0.49 -5.51 -9.61
CA ARG A 18 -0.43 -6.07 -10.61
C ARG A 18 -1.47 -6.97 -9.96
N LEU A 19 -1.04 -7.85 -9.06
CA LEU A 19 -1.93 -8.74 -8.32
C LEU A 19 -2.94 -7.93 -7.49
N VAL A 20 -2.46 -6.96 -6.75
CA VAL A 20 -3.31 -6.16 -5.84
C VAL A 20 -4.28 -5.29 -6.63
N ALA A 21 -3.81 -4.67 -7.72
CA ALA A 21 -4.64 -3.83 -8.56
C ALA A 21 -5.74 -4.63 -9.28
N GLU A 22 -5.38 -5.76 -9.87
CA GLU A 22 -6.34 -6.57 -10.64
C GLU A 22 -7.34 -7.30 -9.75
N LYS A 23 -6.91 -7.82 -8.62
CA LYS A 23 -7.75 -8.65 -7.77
C LYS A 23 -8.60 -7.84 -6.80
N TYR A 24 -8.08 -6.73 -6.27
CA TYR A 24 -8.73 -5.97 -5.21
C TYR A 24 -8.98 -4.50 -5.53
N GLN A 25 -8.33 -3.96 -6.57
CA GLN A 25 -8.35 -2.53 -6.91
C GLN A 25 -7.84 -1.64 -5.76
N PHE A 26 -6.90 -2.14 -4.96
CA PHE A 26 -6.28 -1.36 -3.88
C PHE A 26 -5.07 -0.56 -4.34
N SER A 27 -4.70 -0.63 -5.60
CA SER A 27 -3.55 0.08 -6.16
C SER A 27 -3.80 0.43 -7.62
N PRO A 28 -2.97 1.32 -8.22
CA PRO A 28 -3.14 1.72 -9.62
C PRO A 28 -3.02 0.55 -10.58
N GLN A 29 -3.89 0.50 -11.59
CA GLN A 29 -3.80 -0.50 -12.65
C GLN A 29 -2.57 -0.23 -13.51
N ILE A 30 -1.80 -1.28 -13.80
CA ILE A 30 -0.64 -1.20 -14.68
C ILE A 30 -1.13 -1.37 -16.12
N LEU A 31 -0.78 -0.40 -16.97
CA LEU A 31 -1.18 -0.38 -18.37
C LEU A 31 -0.11 -0.95 -19.29
N SER A 32 1.16 -0.68 -19.01
CA SER A 32 2.26 -1.26 -19.76
C SER A 32 3.54 -1.32 -18.92
N VAL A 33 4.40 -2.28 -19.27
CA VAL A 33 5.71 -2.46 -18.65
C VAL A 33 6.74 -2.57 -19.76
N GLU A 34 7.81 -1.79 -19.65
CA GLU A 34 8.90 -1.81 -20.59
C GLU A 34 10.21 -1.80 -19.79
N GLY A 35 10.81 -2.98 -19.60
CA GLY A 35 11.94 -3.14 -18.70
C GLY A 35 11.54 -2.84 -17.26
N GLU A 36 12.18 -1.84 -16.65
CA GLU A 36 11.87 -1.37 -15.31
C GLU A 36 10.99 -0.11 -15.31
N THR A 37 10.48 0.28 -16.47
CA THR A 37 9.58 1.42 -16.60
C THR A 37 8.14 0.94 -16.65
N VAL A 38 7.30 1.49 -15.80
CA VAL A 38 5.90 1.10 -15.67
C VAL A 38 5.01 2.31 -15.93
N ILE A 39 4.03 2.13 -16.80
CA ILE A 39 2.98 3.13 -17.04
C ILE A 39 1.71 2.60 -16.38
N MET A 40 1.12 3.41 -15.52
CA MET A 40 -0.06 3.04 -14.76
C MET A 40 -1.09 4.17 -14.74
N GLU A 41 -2.30 3.85 -14.33
CA GLU A 41 -3.30 4.90 -14.10
C GLU A 41 -2.86 5.79 -12.94
N LYS A 42 -3.19 7.07 -13.02
CA LYS A 42 -2.99 7.99 -11.92
C LYS A 42 -4.22 7.95 -11.02
N ILE A 43 -4.00 7.69 -9.73
CA ILE A 43 -5.09 7.66 -8.76
C ILE A 43 -5.63 9.08 -8.54
N ASN A 44 -6.93 9.24 -8.63
CA ASN A 44 -7.60 10.50 -8.32
C ASN A 44 -7.73 10.63 -6.79
N GLY A 45 -6.95 11.52 -6.22
CA GLY A 45 -6.92 11.74 -4.78
C GLY A 45 -5.63 12.42 -4.35
N ASN A 46 -5.41 12.42 -3.05
CA ASN A 46 -4.22 13.02 -2.45
C ASN A 46 -3.57 12.01 -1.49
N SER A 47 -2.25 12.14 -1.31
CA SER A 47 -1.57 11.33 -0.31
C SER A 47 -2.00 11.75 1.11
N LEU A 48 -1.81 10.86 2.07
CA LEU A 48 -2.04 11.22 3.47
C LEU A 48 -1.17 12.41 3.87
N PHE A 49 0.06 12.45 3.36
CA PHE A 49 0.97 13.56 3.66
C PHE A 49 0.40 14.90 3.18
N GLU A 50 -0.14 14.95 1.97
CA GLU A 50 -0.75 16.17 1.42
C GLU A 50 -1.96 16.62 2.23
N LEU A 51 -2.76 15.66 2.74
CA LEU A 51 -3.99 15.97 3.48
C LEU A 51 -3.75 16.25 4.96
N TYR A 52 -2.87 15.48 5.60
CA TYR A 52 -2.75 15.46 7.07
C TYR A 52 -1.32 15.63 7.58
N GLY A 53 -0.33 15.77 6.69
CA GLY A 53 1.07 15.82 7.09
C GLY A 53 1.58 14.44 7.54
N ASP A 54 2.63 14.42 8.32
CA ASP A 54 3.31 13.20 8.75
C ASP A 54 2.98 12.82 10.20
N ASN A 55 1.87 13.33 10.73
CA ASN A 55 1.42 13.01 12.07
C ASN A 55 0.26 12.00 11.99
N PRO A 56 0.48 10.75 12.46
CA PRO A 56 -0.55 9.71 12.38
C PRO A 56 -1.82 10.06 13.17
N GLN A 57 -1.71 10.92 14.18
CA GLN A 57 -2.86 11.33 14.98
C GLN A 57 -3.80 12.27 14.23
N HIS A 58 -3.32 12.92 13.17
CA HIS A 58 -4.16 13.79 12.33
C HIS A 58 -4.99 13.01 11.30
N VAL A 59 -4.67 11.74 11.09
CA VAL A 59 -5.38 10.89 10.11
C VAL A 59 -6.70 10.41 10.73
N PRO A 60 -7.86 10.66 10.06
CA PRO A 60 -9.15 10.21 10.57
C PRO A 60 -9.22 8.71 10.81
N GLY A 61 -10.01 8.31 11.81
CA GLY A 61 -10.14 6.90 12.19
C GLY A 61 -10.62 5.99 11.04
N TRP A 62 -11.55 6.48 10.20
CA TRP A 62 -12.05 5.67 9.09
C TRP A 62 -10.97 5.32 8.06
N ILE A 63 -9.99 6.22 7.88
CA ILE A 63 -8.86 5.96 6.99
C ILE A 63 -7.97 4.87 7.60
N TRP A 64 -7.69 4.95 8.89
CA TRP A 64 -6.94 3.90 9.57
C TRP A 64 -7.64 2.55 9.51
N ASP A 65 -8.96 2.54 9.69
CA ASP A 65 -9.75 1.31 9.58
C ASP A 65 -9.60 0.69 8.18
N GLU A 66 -9.65 1.52 7.14
CA GLU A 66 -9.49 1.05 5.77
C GLU A 66 -8.07 0.56 5.50
N ILE A 67 -7.05 1.28 5.98
CA ILE A 67 -5.66 0.83 5.86
C ILE A 67 -5.48 -0.54 6.53
N HIS A 68 -5.95 -0.70 7.75
CA HIS A 68 -5.85 -1.97 8.48
C HIS A 68 -6.58 -3.11 7.74
N ARG A 69 -7.75 -2.81 7.18
CA ARG A 69 -8.50 -3.80 6.41
C ARG A 69 -7.73 -4.26 5.17
N ILE A 70 -7.14 -3.32 4.43
CA ILE A 70 -6.33 -3.63 3.25
C ILE A 70 -5.12 -4.47 3.64
N LEU A 71 -4.38 -4.06 4.67
CA LEU A 71 -3.20 -4.79 5.13
C LEU A 71 -3.55 -6.22 5.55
N ALA A 72 -4.66 -6.41 6.26
CA ALA A 72 -5.11 -7.73 6.69
C ALA A 72 -5.49 -8.61 5.50
N ILE A 73 -6.20 -8.07 4.52
CA ILE A 73 -6.58 -8.82 3.30
C ILE A 73 -5.32 -9.26 2.55
N LEU A 74 -4.36 -8.35 2.36
CA LEU A 74 -3.12 -8.68 1.63
C LEU A 74 -2.34 -9.77 2.35
N TYR A 75 -2.25 -9.71 3.67
CA TYR A 75 -1.52 -10.71 4.44
C TYR A 75 -2.26 -12.04 4.50
N GLU A 76 -3.52 -12.02 4.89
CA GLU A 76 -4.28 -13.24 5.15
C GLU A 76 -4.64 -14.01 3.89
N ARG A 77 -4.94 -13.31 2.79
CA ARG A 77 -5.37 -13.93 1.54
C ARG A 77 -4.26 -14.16 0.54
N GLU A 78 -3.28 -13.27 0.50
CA GLU A 78 -2.21 -13.32 -0.52
C GLU A 78 -0.83 -13.61 0.06
N GLY A 79 -0.68 -13.61 1.37
CA GLY A 79 0.63 -13.79 1.99
C GLY A 79 1.60 -12.63 1.71
N ILE A 80 1.07 -11.44 1.49
CA ILE A 80 1.88 -10.25 1.22
C ILE A 80 2.09 -9.46 2.50
N GLU A 81 3.35 -9.20 2.85
CA GLU A 81 3.70 -8.29 3.93
C GLU A 81 3.95 -6.91 3.35
N TYR A 82 3.03 -6.00 3.57
CA TYR A 82 3.18 -4.60 3.22
C TYR A 82 3.71 -3.84 4.43
N VAL A 83 4.98 -3.44 4.36
CA VAL A 83 5.69 -2.89 5.53
C VAL A 83 5.93 -1.38 5.44
N ASP A 84 5.85 -0.81 4.24
CA ASP A 84 6.16 0.61 3.99
C ASP A 84 4.95 1.50 4.28
N ILE A 85 4.46 1.42 5.52
CA ILE A 85 3.26 2.12 5.98
C ILE A 85 3.67 3.55 6.35
N THR A 86 3.59 4.44 5.35
CA THR A 86 3.97 5.85 5.50
C THR A 86 2.87 6.75 4.95
N SER A 87 2.94 8.02 5.29
CA SER A 87 1.98 9.02 4.80
C SER A 87 2.08 9.25 3.29
N PHE A 88 3.19 8.84 2.66
CA PHE A 88 3.42 9.04 1.22
C PHE A 88 2.86 7.90 0.36
N ASN A 89 2.63 6.73 0.92
CA ASN A 89 2.30 5.53 0.16
C ASN A 89 0.81 5.22 0.08
N PHE A 90 -0.02 6.00 0.75
CA PHE A 90 -1.46 5.86 0.70
C PHE A 90 -2.09 7.09 0.08
N MET A 91 -2.88 6.86 -0.97
CA MET A 91 -3.66 7.90 -1.62
C MET A 91 -5.12 7.76 -1.21
N VAL A 92 -5.77 8.87 -0.92
CA VAL A 92 -7.15 8.88 -0.47
C VAL A 92 -7.98 9.78 -1.38
N ASN A 93 -9.09 9.25 -1.86
CA ASN A 93 -10.13 10.05 -2.48
C ASN A 93 -11.23 10.25 -1.44
N LEU A 94 -11.36 11.48 -0.95
CA LEU A 94 -12.31 11.79 0.12
C LEU A 94 -13.77 11.70 -0.34
N ASP A 95 -14.02 11.95 -1.63
CA ASP A 95 -15.39 11.91 -2.18
C ASP A 95 -15.90 10.47 -2.27
N SER A 96 -15.07 9.55 -2.79
CA SER A 96 -15.43 8.14 -2.92
C SER A 96 -15.11 7.32 -1.65
N LYS A 97 -14.35 7.89 -0.73
CA LYS A 97 -13.85 7.25 0.49
C LYS A 97 -13.01 5.99 0.18
N ARG A 98 -12.20 6.08 -0.86
CA ARG A 98 -11.31 5.00 -1.26
C ARG A 98 -9.87 5.29 -0.86
N VAL A 99 -9.19 4.25 -0.43
CA VAL A 99 -7.76 4.29 -0.08
C VAL A 99 -7.01 3.35 -1.02
N HIS A 100 -5.90 3.83 -1.57
CA HIS A 100 -5.03 3.06 -2.46
C HIS A 100 -3.61 3.05 -1.96
N ILE A 101 -2.89 1.95 -2.21
CA ILE A 101 -1.44 1.84 -2.02
C ILE A 101 -0.77 2.15 -3.36
N ILE A 102 0.26 3.00 -3.36
CA ILE A 102 0.92 3.43 -4.59
C ILE A 102 2.36 2.95 -4.74
N ASP A 103 2.94 2.33 -3.76
CA ASP A 103 4.34 1.89 -3.81
C ASP A 103 4.52 0.54 -3.13
N PHE A 104 5.00 -0.46 -3.89
CA PHE A 104 5.26 -1.82 -3.41
C PHE A 104 6.76 -2.13 -3.34
N GLY A 105 7.63 -1.11 -3.37
CA GLY A 105 9.07 -1.29 -3.44
C GLY A 105 9.69 -2.04 -2.26
N HIS A 106 9.02 -2.09 -1.10
CA HIS A 106 9.49 -2.80 0.09
C HIS A 106 8.58 -3.95 0.50
N ALA A 107 7.51 -4.21 -0.27
CA ALA A 107 6.61 -5.32 0.01
C ALA A 107 7.20 -6.64 -0.46
N PHE A 108 6.80 -7.73 0.18
CA PHE A 108 7.33 -9.07 -0.14
C PHE A 108 6.30 -10.14 0.25
N TYR A 109 6.49 -11.35 -0.31
CA TYR A 109 5.73 -12.51 0.14
C TYR A 109 6.28 -12.98 1.48
N THR A 110 5.38 -13.25 2.41
CA THR A 110 5.77 -13.70 3.75
C THR A 110 6.54 -15.01 3.71
N ILE A 111 7.52 -15.14 4.62
CA ILE A 111 8.21 -16.39 4.89
C ILE A 111 7.61 -17.12 6.10
N ALA A 112 6.63 -16.52 6.77
CA ALA A 112 5.95 -17.10 7.91
C ALA A 112 5.02 -18.24 7.47
N GLY A 113 4.76 -19.19 8.36
CA GLY A 113 3.75 -20.22 8.13
C GLY A 113 2.36 -19.64 8.05
N LYS A 114 1.43 -20.43 7.45
CA LYS A 114 0.08 -19.95 7.12
C LYS A 114 -0.69 -19.41 8.32
N ASP A 115 -0.48 -20.00 9.50
CA ASP A 115 -1.16 -19.60 10.73
C ASP A 115 -0.28 -18.78 11.65
N GLU A 116 0.89 -18.35 11.17
CA GLU A 116 1.82 -17.56 11.95
C GLU A 116 1.61 -16.07 11.72
N ARG A 117 2.13 -15.27 12.65
CA ARG A 117 2.11 -13.82 12.51
C ARG A 117 3.12 -13.38 11.45
N PRO A 118 2.94 -12.17 10.84
CA PRO A 118 3.91 -11.64 9.89
C PRO A 118 5.31 -11.59 10.48
N SER A 119 6.34 -11.75 9.63
CA SER A 119 7.73 -11.65 10.05
C SER A 119 8.15 -10.23 10.40
N ASN A 120 7.55 -9.22 9.77
CA ASN A 120 7.87 -7.83 10.04
C ASN A 120 7.22 -7.36 11.36
N TRP A 121 8.04 -6.81 12.24
CA TRP A 121 7.58 -6.38 13.56
C TRP A 121 6.51 -5.28 13.51
N PHE A 122 6.66 -4.32 12.58
CA PHE A 122 5.73 -3.21 12.49
C PHE A 122 4.39 -3.65 11.91
N LEU A 123 4.43 -4.53 10.92
CA LEU A 123 3.18 -5.07 10.34
C LEU A 123 2.38 -5.83 11.39
N LYS A 124 3.04 -6.55 12.30
CA LYS A 124 2.35 -7.18 13.45
C LYS A 124 1.59 -6.16 14.26
N GLU A 125 2.23 -5.04 14.58
CA GLU A 125 1.58 -3.97 15.34
C GLU A 125 0.42 -3.35 14.57
N ALA A 126 0.60 -3.10 13.28
CA ALA A 126 -0.44 -2.55 12.42
C ALA A 126 -1.65 -3.48 12.34
N LEU A 127 -1.43 -4.78 12.19
CA LEU A 127 -2.52 -5.78 12.16
C LEU A 127 -3.21 -5.91 13.51
N ASN A 128 -2.60 -5.49 14.58
CA ASN A 128 -3.21 -5.40 15.92
C ASN A 128 -3.88 -4.04 16.16
N GLY A 129 -3.96 -3.18 15.15
CA GLY A 129 -4.68 -1.92 15.21
C GLY A 129 -3.85 -0.69 15.50
N ALA A 130 -2.52 -0.78 15.46
CA ALA A 130 -1.66 0.38 15.68
C ALA A 130 -1.91 1.46 14.62
N LYS A 131 -2.11 2.69 15.05
CA LYS A 131 -2.36 3.86 14.19
C LYS A 131 -1.10 4.70 14.13
N GLU A 132 -0.06 4.15 13.52
CA GLU A 132 1.27 4.74 13.46
C GLU A 132 1.87 4.53 12.07
N PHE A 133 2.80 5.41 11.69
CA PHE A 133 3.62 5.22 10.51
C PHE A 133 4.89 4.46 10.88
N ASN A 134 5.36 3.62 9.96
CA ASN A 134 6.52 2.77 10.21
C ASN A 134 7.79 3.63 10.34
N PRO A 135 8.48 3.63 11.50
CA PRO A 135 9.65 4.47 11.71
C PRO A 135 10.85 4.04 10.86
N ASP A 136 10.84 2.83 10.32
CA ASP A 136 11.93 2.32 9.47
C ASP A 136 11.89 2.90 8.05
N PHE A 137 10.78 3.55 7.67
CA PHE A 137 10.54 4.06 6.31
C PHE A 137 10.12 5.53 6.35
N LYS A 138 10.96 6.37 6.82
CA LYS A 138 10.69 7.81 6.83
C LYS A 138 11.20 8.52 5.59
#